data_589f4c71e407a2fd99d20657721ec302
#
_entry.id   589f4c71e407a2fd99d20657721ec302
#
_cell.length_a   1.000
_cell.length_b   1.000
_cell.length_c   1.000
_cell.angle_alpha   90.00
_cell.angle_beta   90.00
_cell.angle_gamma   90.00
#
_symmetry.space_group_name_H-M   'P 1'
#
loop_
_entity.id
_entity.type
_entity.pdbx_description
1 polymer ?
#
loop_
_entity_poly.entity_id
_entity_poly.type
_entity_poly.pdbx_seq_one_letter_code
_entity_poly.pdbx_strand_id
1 'polypeptide(L)'
;MKKNIFILALIISLVFLSFLFVSIADEQGREAVLVSPTGHEISGNQWLLVIGIDSYTNFPGLSTSVNDAKAVKDILLKRYHFDKYHIVELYDDDATKRNILGKLRYLTRRVGPDDSVIIFYSGRSGLDSAKREGSWIPVEGATDDSSSWISNKQIYDYLKIDANNAKHVLLISDSCFSGDSVRGYREKMARATDEVIKRAYNQRSRQVITSGGIKPVVENRLSDNSVFARFLVKGLEENRKPFLVPSELFNIMKSGLAENSNQTPAFGTLNDEGVQKGGEQVLFLNSEELVHLNKIKWQERI
;
A
#
# COMPACT_ATOMS: atom_id res chain seq x y z
N MET A 1 55.89 1.17 -3.48
CA MET A 1 54.68 1.95 -3.18
C MET A 1 53.66 2.02 -4.34
N LYS A 2 54.02 2.12 -5.58
CA LYS A 2 53.05 2.22 -6.72
C LYS A 2 52.24 0.93 -6.99
N LYS A 3 52.78 -0.28 -6.72
CA LYS A 3 52.09 -1.54 -6.93
C LYS A 3 50.93 -1.78 -5.95
N ASN A 4 51.03 -1.30 -4.71
CA ASN A 4 49.98 -1.52 -3.71
C ASN A 4 48.77 -0.60 -3.91
N ILE A 5 48.96 0.57 -4.54
CA ILE A 5 47.87 1.50 -4.86
C ILE A 5 47.01 0.95 -6.00
N PHE A 6 47.63 0.24 -6.99
CA PHE A 6 46.88 -0.39 -8.08
C PHE A 6 46.04 -1.59 -7.62
N ILE A 7 46.54 -2.37 -6.69
CA ILE A 7 45.79 -3.52 -6.12
C ILE A 7 44.62 -3.03 -5.25
N LEU A 8 44.83 -1.94 -4.49
CA LEU A 8 43.79 -1.35 -3.67
C LEU A 8 42.68 -0.71 -4.54
N ALA A 9 43.04 -0.04 -5.64
CA ALA A 9 42.10 0.51 -6.60
C ALA A 9 41.31 -0.58 -7.34
N LEU A 10 41.93 -1.72 -7.64
CA LEU A 10 41.26 -2.86 -8.27
C LEU A 10 40.30 -3.58 -7.31
N ILE A 11 40.64 -3.69 -6.02
CA ILE A 11 39.77 -4.27 -4.99
C ILE A 11 38.59 -3.36 -4.72
N ILE A 12 38.79 -2.03 -4.67
CA ILE A 12 37.73 -1.05 -4.50
C ILE A 12 36.78 -1.07 -5.73
N SER A 13 37.31 -1.22 -6.94
CA SER A 13 36.50 -1.36 -8.16
C SER A 13 35.68 -2.66 -8.18
N LEU A 14 36.23 -3.78 -7.68
CA LEU A 14 35.50 -5.06 -7.60
C LEU A 14 34.44 -5.07 -6.49
N VAL A 15 34.63 -4.33 -5.40
CA VAL A 15 33.60 -4.18 -4.35
C VAL A 15 32.50 -3.21 -4.79
N PHE A 16 32.80 -2.22 -5.64
CA PHE A 16 31.78 -1.34 -6.22
C PHE A 16 30.92 -2.02 -7.31
N LEU A 17 31.45 -3.12 -7.94
CA LEU A 17 30.71 -3.85 -8.97
C LEU A 17 29.72 -4.87 -8.40
N SER A 18 29.79 -5.21 -7.11
CA SER A 18 28.91 -6.17 -6.47
C SER A 18 27.58 -5.61 -5.98
N PHE A 19 27.31 -4.31 -6.19
CA PHE A 19 26.07 -3.64 -5.79
C PHE A 19 25.28 -3.05 -6.96
N LEU A 20 25.66 -3.32 -8.17
CA LEU A 20 24.82 -3.05 -9.32
C LEU A 20 23.76 -4.16 -9.39
N PHE A 21 22.49 -3.78 -9.42
CA PHE A 21 21.42 -4.62 -9.90
C PHE A 21 21.84 -5.19 -11.25
N VAL A 22 22.31 -6.41 -11.26
CA VAL A 22 22.59 -7.10 -12.51
C VAL A 22 21.23 -7.55 -13.03
N SER A 23 20.67 -6.75 -13.94
CA SER A 23 19.74 -7.27 -14.92
C SER A 23 20.58 -8.20 -15.82
N ILE A 24 20.72 -9.45 -15.44
CA ILE A 24 21.28 -10.47 -16.33
C ILE A 24 20.14 -10.87 -17.25
N ALA A 25 20.08 -10.26 -18.44
CA ALA A 25 19.36 -10.88 -19.54
C ALA A 25 20.12 -12.16 -19.88
N ASP A 26 19.56 -13.32 -19.54
CA ASP A 26 20.01 -14.58 -20.05
C ASP A 26 19.77 -14.58 -21.57
N GLU A 27 20.73 -15.05 -22.37
CA GLU A 27 20.62 -15.19 -23.83
C GLU A 27 19.46 -16.11 -24.28
N GLN A 28 18.70 -16.67 -23.36
CA GLN A 28 17.55 -17.54 -23.61
C GLN A 28 16.18 -16.86 -23.41
N GLY A 29 16.13 -15.51 -23.30
CA GLY A 29 14.87 -14.78 -23.27
C GLY A 29 14.04 -14.93 -21.99
N ARG A 30 14.67 -15.29 -20.86
CA ARG A 30 14.03 -15.27 -19.54
C ARG A 30 13.93 -13.82 -19.07
N GLU A 31 12.76 -13.45 -18.57
CA GLU A 31 12.56 -12.15 -17.94
C GLU A 31 13.59 -11.94 -16.82
N ALA A 32 14.15 -10.73 -16.76
CA ALA A 32 15.12 -10.38 -15.73
C ALA A 32 14.45 -10.50 -14.34
N VAL A 33 14.94 -11.40 -13.52
CA VAL A 33 14.46 -11.58 -12.16
C VAL A 33 14.98 -10.43 -11.31
N LEU A 34 14.07 -9.60 -10.80
CA LEU A 34 14.40 -8.56 -9.82
C LEU A 34 14.70 -9.23 -8.50
N VAL A 35 15.92 -9.11 -8.03
CA VAL A 35 16.35 -9.61 -6.73
C VAL A 35 16.45 -8.45 -5.77
N SER A 36 15.76 -8.54 -4.61
CA SER A 36 15.90 -7.55 -3.56
C SER A 36 17.34 -7.54 -3.00
N PRO A 37 17.77 -6.49 -2.31
CA PRO A 37 19.09 -6.44 -1.67
C PRO A 37 19.35 -7.57 -0.68
N THR A 38 18.31 -8.23 -0.22
CA THR A 38 18.36 -9.40 0.66
C THR A 38 18.35 -10.73 -0.09
N GLY A 39 18.50 -10.70 -1.43
CA GLY A 39 18.50 -11.88 -2.27
C GLY A 39 17.13 -12.52 -2.52
N HIS A 40 16.04 -11.77 -2.25
CA HIS A 40 14.69 -12.26 -2.54
C HIS A 40 14.31 -11.95 -3.99
N GLU A 41 13.78 -12.91 -4.66
CA GLU A 41 13.16 -12.75 -5.97
C GLU A 41 11.87 -11.95 -5.81
N ILE A 42 11.82 -10.77 -6.43
CA ILE A 42 10.61 -9.96 -6.54
C ILE A 42 9.94 -10.36 -7.84
N SER A 43 8.93 -11.21 -7.74
CA SER A 43 8.12 -11.63 -8.89
C SER A 43 6.83 -10.85 -8.95
N GLY A 44 6.32 -10.65 -10.17
CA GLY A 44 5.06 -9.97 -10.43
C GLY A 44 5.13 -8.45 -10.32
N ASN A 45 4.03 -7.82 -10.74
CA ASN A 45 3.89 -6.37 -10.76
C ASN A 45 3.25 -5.85 -9.48
N GLN A 46 3.59 -4.61 -9.12
CA GLN A 46 2.92 -3.87 -8.06
C GLN A 46 1.83 -2.99 -8.68
N TRP A 47 0.58 -3.30 -8.42
CA TRP A 47 -0.58 -2.53 -8.88
C TRP A 47 -1.06 -1.57 -7.81
N LEU A 48 -1.48 -0.37 -8.22
CA LEU A 48 -2.03 0.63 -7.32
C LEU A 48 -3.33 1.19 -7.91
N LEU A 49 -4.40 1.15 -7.13
CA LEU A 49 -5.63 1.91 -7.37
C LEU A 49 -5.74 2.97 -6.30
N VAL A 50 -5.74 4.25 -6.69
CA VAL A 50 -6.00 5.37 -5.78
C VAL A 50 -7.33 6.02 -6.12
N ILE A 51 -8.12 6.29 -5.08
CA ILE A 51 -9.42 6.93 -5.17
C ILE A 51 -9.45 8.06 -4.16
N GLY A 52 -9.69 9.30 -4.62
CA GLY A 52 -9.84 10.49 -3.79
C GLY A 52 -11.06 11.29 -4.20
N ILE A 53 -11.96 11.60 -3.27
CA ILE A 53 -13.21 12.32 -3.58
C ILE A 53 -13.37 13.49 -2.61
N ASP A 54 -13.25 14.71 -3.13
CA ASP A 54 -13.50 15.95 -2.40
C ASP A 54 -14.85 16.55 -2.80
N SER A 55 -15.21 16.51 -4.09
CA SER A 55 -16.39 17.15 -4.65
C SER A 55 -17.55 16.16 -4.81
N TYR A 56 -18.50 16.19 -3.91
CA TYR A 56 -19.70 15.32 -3.94
C TYR A 56 -20.90 16.05 -4.50
N THR A 57 -21.73 15.35 -5.29
CA THR A 57 -22.96 15.92 -5.85
C THR A 57 -24.02 16.19 -4.77
N ASN A 58 -24.19 15.26 -3.82
CA ASN A 58 -25.27 15.28 -2.85
C ASN A 58 -24.81 15.39 -1.39
N PHE A 59 -23.51 15.46 -1.14
CA PHE A 59 -22.93 15.62 0.20
C PHE A 59 -22.07 16.87 0.25
N PRO A 60 -21.86 17.47 1.44
CA PRO A 60 -20.86 18.50 1.60
C PRO A 60 -19.49 18.02 1.11
N GLY A 61 -18.72 18.87 0.47
CA GLY A 61 -17.37 18.55 0.00
C GLY A 61 -16.41 18.18 1.14
N LEU A 62 -15.29 17.56 0.77
CA LEU A 62 -14.08 17.41 1.58
C LEU A 62 -13.00 18.32 0.98
N SER A 63 -11.81 18.37 1.56
CA SER A 63 -10.76 19.27 1.07
C SER A 63 -9.39 18.60 0.93
N THR A 64 -9.25 17.33 1.34
CA THR A 64 -7.96 16.68 1.40
C THR A 64 -7.89 15.34 0.67
N SER A 65 -9.03 14.73 0.33
CA SER A 65 -9.07 13.35 -0.15
C SER A 65 -8.36 13.14 -1.47
N VAL A 66 -8.49 14.08 -2.40
CA VAL A 66 -7.76 14.04 -3.68
C VAL A 66 -6.26 14.22 -3.46
N ASN A 67 -5.86 15.14 -2.58
CA ASN A 67 -4.46 15.33 -2.22
C ASN A 67 -3.88 14.12 -1.50
N ASP A 68 -4.65 13.48 -0.62
CA ASP A 68 -4.26 12.24 0.07
C ASP A 68 -3.94 11.13 -0.93
N ALA A 69 -4.84 10.91 -1.89
CA ALA A 69 -4.68 9.88 -2.91
C ALA A 69 -3.46 10.16 -3.81
N LYS A 70 -3.23 11.42 -4.19
CA LYS A 70 -2.05 11.83 -4.96
C LYS A 70 -0.75 11.66 -4.15
N ALA A 71 -0.74 12.08 -2.89
CA ALA A 71 0.44 11.96 -2.03
C ALA A 71 0.85 10.50 -1.81
N VAL A 72 -0.12 9.60 -1.60
CA VAL A 72 0.14 8.15 -1.49
C VAL A 72 0.68 7.58 -2.79
N LYS A 73 0.10 7.92 -3.93
CA LYS A 73 0.62 7.52 -5.24
C LYS A 73 2.06 7.98 -5.43
N ASP A 74 2.32 9.26 -5.20
CA ASP A 74 3.60 9.89 -5.48
C ASP A 74 4.72 9.32 -4.60
N ILE A 75 4.48 9.07 -3.32
CA ILE A 75 5.48 8.45 -2.43
C ILE A 75 5.77 6.99 -2.81
N LEU A 76 4.76 6.22 -3.22
CA LEU A 76 4.94 4.84 -3.66
C LEU A 76 5.75 4.78 -4.97
N LEU A 77 5.44 5.63 -5.95
CA LEU A 77 6.20 5.73 -7.20
C LEU A 77 7.64 6.23 -6.98
N LYS A 78 7.81 7.20 -6.08
CA LYS A 78 9.13 7.80 -5.82
C LYS A 78 10.07 6.83 -5.11
N ARG A 79 9.58 6.09 -4.13
CA ARG A 79 10.46 5.34 -3.21
C ARG A 79 10.39 3.83 -3.35
N TYR A 80 9.28 3.31 -3.81
CA TYR A 80 9.04 1.87 -3.83
C TYR A 80 9.01 1.33 -5.26
N HIS A 81 9.05 0.00 -5.37
CA HIS A 81 9.07 -0.68 -6.67
C HIS A 81 7.67 -0.69 -7.30
N PHE A 82 7.20 0.47 -7.76
CA PHE A 82 5.96 0.63 -8.53
C PHE A 82 6.27 1.19 -9.91
N ASP A 83 5.51 0.75 -10.91
CA ASP A 83 5.58 1.25 -12.28
C ASP A 83 4.32 2.08 -12.59
N LYS A 84 4.51 3.25 -13.20
CA LYS A 84 3.41 4.13 -13.63
C LYS A 84 2.36 3.45 -14.52
N TYR A 85 2.73 2.40 -15.24
CA TYR A 85 1.81 1.64 -16.12
C TYR A 85 0.84 0.73 -15.34
N HIS A 86 1.10 0.51 -14.05
CA HIS A 86 0.26 -0.28 -13.16
C HIS A 86 -0.51 0.58 -12.14
N ILE A 87 -0.60 1.91 -12.41
CA ILE A 87 -1.36 2.84 -11.57
C ILE A 87 -2.73 3.12 -12.19
N VAL A 88 -3.75 3.06 -11.38
CA VAL A 88 -5.13 3.43 -11.72
C VAL A 88 -5.59 4.53 -10.78
N GLU A 89 -6.08 5.62 -11.36
CA GLU A 89 -6.47 6.81 -10.60
C GLU A 89 -7.94 7.12 -10.85
N LEU A 90 -8.68 7.47 -9.78
CA LEU A 90 -10.03 7.98 -9.84
C LEU A 90 -10.17 9.16 -8.87
N TYR A 91 -10.43 10.34 -9.39
CA TYR A 91 -10.60 11.56 -8.61
C TYR A 91 -11.94 12.21 -8.91
N ASP A 92 -12.60 12.73 -7.87
CA ASP A 92 -13.82 13.51 -7.95
C ASP A 92 -14.84 12.93 -8.98
N ASP A 93 -15.13 13.63 -10.05
CA ASP A 93 -16.13 13.26 -11.06
C ASP A 93 -15.89 11.88 -11.70
N ASP A 94 -14.64 11.42 -11.73
CA ASP A 94 -14.30 10.08 -12.23
C ASP A 94 -14.61 8.98 -11.20
N ALA A 95 -14.73 9.32 -9.91
CA ALA A 95 -14.95 8.37 -8.83
C ALA A 95 -16.44 8.02 -8.64
N THR A 96 -17.14 7.74 -9.73
CA THR A 96 -18.52 7.23 -9.72
C THR A 96 -18.56 5.78 -9.24
N LYS A 97 -19.71 5.33 -8.72
CA LYS A 97 -19.93 3.93 -8.34
C LYS A 97 -19.61 2.98 -9.50
N ARG A 98 -20.05 3.33 -10.70
CA ARG A 98 -19.77 2.54 -11.92
C ARG A 98 -18.27 2.42 -12.18
N ASN A 99 -17.54 3.52 -12.11
CA ASN A 99 -16.11 3.56 -12.39
C ASN A 99 -15.32 2.83 -11.31
N ILE A 100 -15.61 3.08 -10.02
CA ILE A 100 -14.93 2.38 -8.91
C ILE A 100 -15.11 0.87 -9.04
N LEU A 101 -16.35 0.37 -9.18
CA LEU A 101 -16.59 -1.07 -9.35
C LEU A 101 -15.99 -1.59 -10.66
N GLY A 102 -15.98 -0.77 -11.70
CA GLY A 102 -15.34 -1.08 -12.99
C GLY A 102 -13.84 -1.28 -12.86
N LYS A 103 -13.14 -0.41 -12.08
CA LYS A 103 -11.69 -0.51 -11.85
C LYS A 103 -11.34 -1.65 -10.90
N LEU A 104 -12.14 -1.92 -9.87
CA LEU A 104 -11.98 -3.11 -9.05
C LEU A 104 -12.08 -4.38 -9.92
N ARG A 105 -13.08 -4.48 -10.77
CA ARG A 105 -13.24 -5.58 -11.74
C ARG A 105 -12.09 -5.64 -12.76
N TYR A 106 -11.59 -4.50 -13.21
CA TYR A 106 -10.42 -4.44 -14.10
C TYR A 106 -9.21 -5.11 -13.43
N LEU A 107 -8.91 -4.77 -12.18
CA LEU A 107 -7.81 -5.37 -11.43
C LEU A 107 -7.96 -6.89 -11.33
N THR A 108 -9.16 -7.41 -10.99
CA THR A 108 -9.36 -8.86 -10.88
C THR A 108 -9.07 -9.64 -12.17
N ARG A 109 -9.13 -8.97 -13.32
CA ARG A 109 -8.88 -9.58 -14.65
C ARG A 109 -7.45 -9.40 -15.15
N ARG A 110 -6.71 -8.47 -14.58
CA ARG A 110 -5.38 -8.09 -15.08
C ARG A 110 -4.25 -8.63 -14.21
N VAL A 111 -4.51 -8.79 -12.92
CA VAL A 111 -3.49 -9.22 -11.96
C VAL A 111 -3.21 -10.71 -12.08
N GLY A 112 -1.94 -11.06 -12.08
CA GLY A 112 -1.46 -12.44 -12.06
C GLY A 112 -1.24 -12.97 -10.63
N PRO A 113 -0.90 -14.27 -10.51
CA PRO A 113 -0.74 -14.93 -9.20
C PRO A 113 0.49 -14.46 -8.41
N ASP A 114 1.42 -13.78 -9.05
CA ASP A 114 2.60 -13.20 -8.42
C ASP A 114 2.49 -11.71 -8.18
N ASP A 115 1.47 -11.06 -8.75
CA ASP A 115 1.23 -9.63 -8.59
C ASP A 115 0.76 -9.29 -7.17
N SER A 116 0.99 -8.04 -6.80
CA SER A 116 0.48 -7.43 -5.56
C SER A 116 -0.35 -6.20 -5.89
N VAL A 117 -1.40 -5.96 -5.12
CA VAL A 117 -2.32 -4.83 -5.32
C VAL A 117 -2.43 -4.00 -4.05
N ILE A 118 -2.26 -2.69 -4.18
CA ILE A 118 -2.70 -1.73 -3.16
C ILE A 118 -3.91 -0.99 -3.69
N ILE A 119 -4.92 -0.85 -2.84
CA ILE A 119 -6.08 0.00 -3.08
C ILE A 119 -6.11 1.03 -1.98
N PHE A 120 -6.03 2.31 -2.34
CA PHE A 120 -6.16 3.44 -1.43
C PHE A 120 -7.46 4.17 -1.72
N TYR A 121 -8.24 4.41 -0.68
CA TYR A 121 -9.46 5.21 -0.74
C TYR A 121 -9.41 6.31 0.31
N SER A 122 -9.62 7.54 -0.10
CA SER A 122 -9.90 8.69 0.76
C SER A 122 -11.19 9.37 0.30
N GLY A 123 -12.15 9.47 1.19
CA GLY A 123 -13.46 10.00 0.89
C GLY A 123 -14.51 9.69 1.96
N ARG A 124 -15.76 10.08 1.67
CA ARG A 124 -16.86 9.83 2.59
C ARG A 124 -17.23 8.37 2.67
N SER A 125 -17.62 7.96 3.86
CA SER A 125 -18.24 6.68 4.13
C SER A 125 -19.61 6.88 4.80
N GLY A 126 -20.49 5.91 4.60
CA GLY A 126 -21.81 5.86 5.22
C GLY A 126 -22.03 4.53 5.95
N LEU A 127 -22.94 4.54 6.90
CA LEU A 127 -23.41 3.31 7.57
C LEU A 127 -24.87 3.07 7.13
N ASP A 128 -25.10 1.96 6.43
CA ASP A 128 -26.46 1.46 6.23
C ASP A 128 -26.96 0.89 7.56
N SER A 129 -27.80 1.65 8.25
CA SER A 129 -28.29 1.28 9.59
C SER A 129 -29.16 0.03 9.58
N ALA A 130 -29.84 -0.28 8.49
CA ALA A 130 -30.70 -1.46 8.36
C ALA A 130 -29.85 -2.73 8.22
N LYS A 131 -28.74 -2.66 7.49
CA LYS A 131 -27.82 -3.78 7.26
C LYS A 131 -26.65 -3.77 8.25
N ARG A 132 -26.46 -2.71 9.03
CA ARG A 132 -25.28 -2.48 9.89
C ARG A 132 -23.97 -2.58 9.10
N GLU A 133 -23.97 -2.14 7.85
CA GLU A 133 -22.88 -2.29 6.92
C GLU A 133 -22.31 -0.93 6.53
N GLY A 134 -20.99 -0.78 6.63
CA GLY A 134 -20.26 0.38 6.13
C GLY A 134 -20.20 0.38 4.60
N SER A 135 -20.08 1.57 4.01
CA SER A 135 -20.05 1.74 2.57
C SER A 135 -19.16 2.92 2.20
N TRP A 136 -18.50 2.86 1.05
CA TRP A 136 -17.94 4.04 0.41
C TRP A 136 -19.03 4.81 -0.32
N ILE A 137 -18.98 6.13 -0.23
CA ILE A 137 -19.91 7.01 -0.95
C ILE A 137 -19.21 7.49 -2.22
N PRO A 138 -19.69 7.10 -3.41
CA PRO A 138 -19.17 7.62 -4.68
C PRO A 138 -19.60 9.08 -4.89
N VAL A 139 -19.00 9.76 -5.86
CA VAL A 139 -19.25 11.19 -6.11
C VAL A 139 -20.73 11.54 -6.26
N GLU A 140 -21.52 10.66 -6.90
CA GLU A 140 -22.94 10.82 -7.14
C GLU A 140 -23.85 10.20 -6.06
N GLY A 141 -23.28 9.66 -4.99
CA GLY A 141 -24.04 8.98 -3.93
C GLY A 141 -25.17 9.86 -3.38
N ALA A 142 -26.34 9.30 -3.18
CA ALA A 142 -27.50 10.00 -2.61
C ALA A 142 -27.46 9.96 -1.07
N THR A 143 -27.98 11.00 -0.42
CA THR A 143 -27.98 11.11 1.05
C THR A 143 -29.03 10.21 1.70
N ASP A 144 -30.10 9.92 1.00
CA ASP A 144 -31.29 9.19 1.46
C ASP A 144 -31.45 7.79 0.85
N ASP A 145 -30.50 7.39 -0.02
CA ASP A 145 -30.51 6.09 -0.68
C ASP A 145 -29.16 5.40 -0.59
N SER A 146 -28.99 4.52 0.40
CA SER A 146 -27.78 3.70 0.58
C SER A 146 -27.53 2.72 -0.57
N SER A 147 -28.53 2.45 -1.43
CA SER A 147 -28.34 1.60 -2.62
C SER A 147 -27.43 2.26 -3.66
N SER A 148 -27.29 3.58 -3.63
CA SER A 148 -26.36 4.35 -4.45
C SER A 148 -24.91 4.24 -3.99
N TRP A 149 -24.64 3.78 -2.78
CA TRP A 149 -23.31 3.62 -2.21
C TRP A 149 -22.67 2.27 -2.60
N ILE A 150 -21.40 2.10 -2.28
CA ILE A 150 -20.65 0.85 -2.50
C ILE A 150 -20.42 0.21 -1.14
N SER A 151 -21.14 -0.88 -0.86
CA SER A 151 -21.02 -1.54 0.45
C SER A 151 -19.63 -2.19 0.63
N ASN A 152 -19.18 -2.26 1.88
CA ASN A 152 -17.94 -2.94 2.23
C ASN A 152 -17.94 -4.39 1.73
N LYS A 153 -19.10 -5.04 1.75
CA LYS A 153 -19.27 -6.39 1.21
C LYS A 153 -18.99 -6.44 -0.30
N GLN A 154 -19.51 -5.47 -1.08
CA GLN A 154 -19.22 -5.39 -2.51
C GLN A 154 -17.74 -5.19 -2.79
N ILE A 155 -17.07 -4.32 -2.01
CA ILE A 155 -15.62 -4.11 -2.10
C ILE A 155 -14.89 -5.42 -1.78
N TYR A 156 -15.22 -6.04 -0.65
CA TYR A 156 -14.65 -7.30 -0.21
C TYR A 156 -14.78 -8.42 -1.24
N ASP A 157 -15.93 -8.52 -1.94
CA ASP A 157 -16.14 -9.53 -2.98
C ASP A 157 -15.14 -9.40 -4.15
N TYR A 158 -14.59 -8.21 -4.44
CA TYR A 158 -13.50 -8.04 -5.41
C TYR A 158 -12.10 -8.32 -4.84
N LEU A 159 -11.94 -8.34 -3.52
CA LEU A 159 -10.63 -8.54 -2.88
C LEU A 159 -10.36 -10.01 -2.55
N LYS A 160 -11.40 -10.85 -2.48
CA LYS A 160 -11.29 -12.29 -2.18
C LYS A 160 -10.33 -12.99 -3.12
N ILE A 161 -9.70 -14.04 -2.62
CA ILE A 161 -8.77 -14.87 -3.40
C ILE A 161 -9.44 -15.45 -4.65
N ASP A 162 -10.68 -15.91 -4.55
CA ASP A 162 -11.42 -16.47 -5.68
C ASP A 162 -11.75 -15.45 -6.77
N ALA A 163 -11.89 -14.17 -6.40
CA ALA A 163 -12.19 -13.11 -7.35
C ALA A 163 -10.94 -12.40 -7.87
N ASN A 164 -9.88 -12.35 -7.06
CA ASN A 164 -8.64 -11.63 -7.35
C ASN A 164 -7.44 -12.55 -7.21
N ASN A 165 -6.80 -12.85 -8.32
CA ASN A 165 -5.69 -13.81 -8.37
C ASN A 165 -4.37 -13.29 -7.78
N ALA A 166 -4.27 -11.99 -7.45
CA ALA A 166 -3.05 -11.42 -6.86
C ALA A 166 -2.54 -12.21 -5.66
N LYS A 167 -1.23 -12.29 -5.51
CA LYS A 167 -0.58 -12.86 -4.33
C LYS A 167 -0.98 -12.08 -3.08
N HIS A 168 -0.87 -10.75 -3.14
CA HIS A 168 -1.21 -9.87 -2.04
C HIS A 168 -2.23 -8.81 -2.45
N VAL A 169 -3.17 -8.52 -1.58
CA VAL A 169 -4.03 -7.34 -1.68
C VAL A 169 -4.03 -6.60 -0.35
N LEU A 170 -3.68 -5.33 -0.39
CA LEU A 170 -3.74 -4.40 0.73
C LEU A 170 -4.76 -3.31 0.44
N LEU A 171 -5.82 -3.27 1.21
CA LEU A 171 -6.76 -2.16 1.23
C LEU A 171 -6.34 -1.15 2.30
N ILE A 172 -6.15 0.09 1.91
CA ILE A 172 -5.91 1.22 2.82
C ILE A 172 -7.08 2.19 2.63
N SER A 173 -7.88 2.37 3.68
CA SER A 173 -9.08 3.21 3.61
C SER A 173 -9.06 4.31 4.66
N ASP A 174 -8.93 5.55 4.22
CA ASP A 174 -9.17 6.71 5.08
C ASP A 174 -10.67 6.97 5.18
N SER A 175 -11.35 5.97 5.66
CA SER A 175 -12.79 5.98 5.94
C SER A 175 -13.13 4.80 6.84
N CYS A 176 -14.37 4.73 7.30
CA CYS A 176 -14.86 3.59 8.07
C CYS A 176 -14.96 2.34 7.18
N PHE A 177 -14.03 1.45 7.34
CA PHE A 177 -14.15 0.10 6.83
C PHE A 177 -14.36 -0.83 8.03
N SER A 178 -15.58 -0.91 8.52
CA SER A 178 -15.96 -1.75 9.66
C SER A 178 -16.83 -2.92 9.20
N GLY A 179 -16.66 -4.05 9.82
CA GLY A 179 -17.49 -5.22 9.60
C GLY A 179 -16.84 -6.49 10.15
N ASP A 180 -17.62 -7.54 10.31
CA ASP A 180 -17.21 -8.87 10.76
C ASP A 180 -16.17 -9.54 9.83
N SER A 181 -15.89 -8.90 8.68
CA SER A 181 -14.98 -9.40 7.66
C SER A 181 -13.49 -9.15 7.98
N VAL A 182 -13.17 -8.33 8.98
CA VAL A 182 -11.78 -8.01 9.37
C VAL A 182 -11.46 -8.69 10.70
N ARG A 183 -10.52 -9.63 10.66
CA ARG A 183 -9.95 -10.19 11.90
C ARG A 183 -8.79 -9.32 12.35
N GLY A 184 -8.87 -8.79 13.57
CA GLY A 184 -7.81 -8.01 14.17
C GLY A 184 -6.47 -8.76 14.17
N TYR A 185 -5.42 -8.06 13.80
CA TYR A 185 -4.05 -8.56 13.81
C TYR A 185 -3.55 -8.63 15.26
N ARG A 186 -3.13 -9.80 15.72
CA ARG A 186 -2.37 -9.92 16.96
C ARG A 186 -0.89 -9.67 16.68
N GLU A 187 -0.42 -8.61 17.26
CA GLU A 187 0.98 -8.19 17.23
C GLU A 187 1.91 -9.36 17.60
N LYS A 188 2.60 -9.93 16.59
CA LYS A 188 3.74 -10.81 16.77
C LYS A 188 4.61 -10.77 15.50
N MET A 189 5.21 -9.63 15.25
CA MET A 189 6.45 -9.64 14.48
C MET A 189 7.59 -9.19 15.40
N ALA A 190 8.14 -10.13 16.15
CA ALA A 190 9.51 -10.00 16.63
C ALA A 190 10.41 -9.80 15.41
N ARG A 191 11.36 -8.86 15.49
CA ARG A 191 12.35 -8.46 14.48
C ARG A 191 12.32 -9.30 13.20
N ALA A 192 11.74 -8.71 12.13
CA ALA A 192 11.63 -9.40 10.85
C ALA A 192 13.04 -9.72 10.31
N THR A 193 13.42 -10.97 10.38
CA THR A 193 14.61 -11.47 9.68
C THR A 193 14.25 -11.65 8.19
N ASP A 194 15.26 -11.67 7.33
CA ASP A 194 15.06 -11.88 5.89
C ASP A 194 14.23 -13.13 5.59
N GLU A 195 14.42 -14.21 6.35
CA GLU A 195 13.65 -15.45 6.21
C GLU A 195 12.18 -15.30 6.57
N VAL A 196 11.87 -14.49 7.60
CA VAL A 196 10.48 -14.17 7.99
C VAL A 196 9.80 -13.37 6.90
N ILE A 197 10.48 -12.37 6.32
CA ILE A 197 9.98 -11.57 5.21
C ILE A 197 9.77 -12.42 3.96
N LYS A 198 10.72 -13.29 3.63
CA LYS A 198 10.58 -14.24 2.50
C LYS A 198 9.36 -15.13 2.67
N ARG A 199 9.14 -15.65 3.87
CA ARG A 199 7.96 -16.47 4.17
C ARG A 199 6.67 -15.66 4.03
N ALA A 200 6.63 -14.45 4.60
CA ALA A 200 5.47 -13.56 4.51
C ALA A 200 5.15 -13.22 3.05
N TYR A 201 6.15 -12.89 2.24
CA TYR A 201 6.01 -12.58 0.82
C TYR A 201 5.52 -13.76 -0.02
N ASN A 202 5.91 -14.99 0.33
CA ASN A 202 5.50 -16.19 -0.41
C ASN A 202 4.09 -16.70 -0.04
N GLN A 203 3.46 -16.13 0.97
CA GLN A 203 2.13 -16.53 1.43
C GLN A 203 1.07 -15.52 0.99
N ARG A 204 -0.01 -16.01 0.39
CA ARG A 204 -1.12 -15.15 -0.04
C ARG A 204 -1.72 -14.37 1.11
N SER A 205 -1.92 -13.05 0.92
CA SER A 205 -2.50 -12.17 1.94
C SER A 205 -3.60 -11.28 1.41
N ARG A 206 -4.55 -10.98 2.30
CA ARG A 206 -5.62 -10.00 2.12
C ARG A 206 -5.67 -9.16 3.39
N GLN A 207 -5.17 -7.94 3.32
CA GLN A 207 -4.97 -7.08 4.49
C GLN A 207 -5.71 -5.78 4.35
N VAL A 208 -6.06 -5.19 5.46
CA VAL A 208 -6.78 -3.91 5.53
C VAL A 208 -6.14 -3.02 6.59
N ILE A 209 -5.86 -1.77 6.23
CA ILE A 209 -5.58 -0.65 7.14
C ILE A 209 -6.72 0.35 6.99
N THR A 210 -7.31 0.78 8.09
CA THR A 210 -8.40 1.77 8.07
C THR A 210 -8.17 2.82 9.14
N SER A 211 -8.59 4.06 8.85
CA SER A 211 -8.52 5.15 9.82
C SER A 211 -9.46 4.96 11.02
N GLY A 212 -10.49 4.13 10.87
CA GLY A 212 -11.48 3.88 11.93
C GLY A 212 -12.33 5.11 12.26
N GLY A 213 -13.50 4.88 12.79
CA GLY A 213 -14.41 5.95 13.23
C GLY A 213 -15.56 6.21 12.26
N ILE A 214 -16.78 6.29 12.82
CA ILE A 214 -18.03 6.57 12.09
C ILE A 214 -18.21 8.09 11.89
N LYS A 215 -17.43 8.91 12.59
CA LYS A 215 -17.57 10.37 12.54
C LYS A 215 -16.72 10.92 11.41
N PRO A 216 -17.23 11.90 10.65
CA PRO A 216 -16.42 12.65 9.70
C PRO A 216 -15.16 13.16 10.41
N VAL A 217 -14.02 12.98 9.78
CA VAL A 217 -12.76 13.55 10.28
C VAL A 217 -12.96 15.07 10.33
N VAL A 218 -12.68 15.68 11.47
CA VAL A 218 -12.55 17.12 11.54
C VAL A 218 -11.30 17.48 10.76
N GLU A 219 -11.50 17.97 9.53
CA GLU A 219 -10.42 18.41 8.68
C GLU A 219 -9.63 19.50 9.41
N ASN A 220 -8.37 19.25 9.62
CA ASN A 220 -7.47 20.30 10.09
C ASN A 220 -7.13 21.18 8.88
N ARG A 221 -7.79 22.30 8.74
CA ARG A 221 -7.63 23.27 7.63
C ARG A 221 -6.21 23.83 7.46
N LEU A 222 -5.28 23.39 8.31
CA LEU A 222 -3.86 23.81 8.28
C LEU A 222 -2.95 22.82 7.52
N SER A 223 -3.50 21.73 6.96
CA SER A 223 -2.74 20.71 6.24
C SER A 223 -3.42 20.34 4.92
N ASP A 224 -2.64 20.15 3.88
CA ASP A 224 -3.10 19.69 2.56
C ASP A 224 -3.55 18.23 2.57
N ASN A 225 -3.24 17.49 3.63
CA ASN A 225 -3.60 16.09 3.81
C ASN A 225 -4.37 15.84 5.11
N SER A 226 -5.20 14.81 5.11
CA SER A 226 -5.83 14.25 6.30
C SER A 226 -4.76 13.79 7.31
N VAL A 227 -5.15 13.70 8.59
CA VAL A 227 -4.23 13.18 9.62
C VAL A 227 -3.80 11.75 9.29
N PHE A 228 -4.73 10.92 8.81
CA PHE A 228 -4.43 9.53 8.44
C PHE A 228 -3.44 9.45 7.28
N ALA A 229 -3.71 10.14 6.16
CA ALA A 229 -2.84 10.13 4.99
C ALA A 229 -1.46 10.72 5.29
N ARG A 230 -1.39 11.78 6.11
CA ARG A 230 -0.13 12.38 6.55
C ARG A 230 0.77 11.38 7.29
N PHE A 231 0.22 10.58 8.23
CA PHE A 231 1.01 9.58 8.93
C PHE A 231 1.31 8.35 8.07
N LEU A 232 0.43 8.00 7.13
CA LEU A 232 0.70 6.96 6.13
C LEU A 232 1.89 7.36 5.24
N VAL A 233 1.85 8.54 4.65
CA VAL A 233 2.93 9.07 3.79
C VAL A 233 4.22 9.20 4.59
N LYS A 234 4.16 9.75 5.80
CA LYS A 234 5.32 9.83 6.70
C LYS A 234 5.94 8.46 6.99
N GLY A 235 5.13 7.45 7.30
CA GLY A 235 5.63 6.10 7.55
C GLY A 235 6.30 5.47 6.33
N LEU A 236 5.76 5.73 5.14
CA LEU A 236 6.38 5.32 3.87
C LEU A 236 7.67 6.10 3.60
N GLU A 237 7.71 7.40 3.89
CA GLU A 237 8.86 8.28 3.64
C GLU A 237 10.03 8.02 4.59
N GLU A 238 9.73 7.77 5.86
CA GLU A 238 10.74 7.56 6.90
C GLU A 238 11.32 6.14 6.93
N ASN A 239 10.84 5.22 6.12
CA ASN A 239 11.40 3.87 6.03
C ASN A 239 12.88 3.92 5.67
N ARG A 240 13.72 3.31 6.53
CA ARG A 240 15.18 3.18 6.37
C ARG A 240 15.63 1.73 6.20
N LYS A 241 14.70 0.86 5.83
CA LYS A 241 14.95 -0.55 5.55
C LYS A 241 14.75 -0.82 4.06
N PRO A 242 15.35 -1.88 3.50
CA PRO A 242 15.17 -2.25 2.10
C PRO A 242 13.72 -2.57 1.73
N PHE A 243 12.90 -2.86 2.72
CA PHE A 243 11.48 -3.20 2.57
C PHE A 243 10.66 -2.66 3.74
N LEU A 244 9.35 -2.63 3.56
CA LEU A 244 8.37 -2.30 4.58
C LEU A 244 7.17 -3.23 4.44
N VAL A 245 6.64 -3.73 5.56
CA VAL A 245 5.41 -4.54 5.58
C VAL A 245 4.23 -3.76 6.19
N PRO A 246 2.98 -4.06 5.81
CA PRO A 246 1.80 -3.34 6.28
C PRO A 246 1.65 -3.30 7.80
N SER A 247 2.00 -4.38 8.49
CA SER A 247 1.94 -4.43 9.96
C SER A 247 2.92 -3.44 10.61
N GLU A 248 4.12 -3.29 10.06
CA GLU A 248 5.10 -2.33 10.53
C GLU A 248 4.69 -0.90 10.20
N LEU A 249 4.22 -0.65 8.97
CA LEU A 249 3.68 0.64 8.56
C LEU A 249 2.55 1.08 9.50
N PHE A 250 1.61 0.18 9.81
CA PHE A 250 0.52 0.45 10.73
C PHE A 250 1.02 0.83 12.13
N ASN A 251 2.04 0.15 12.66
CA ASN A 251 2.61 0.46 13.97
C ASN A 251 3.26 1.86 14.00
N ILE A 252 3.92 2.26 12.89
CA ILE A 252 4.47 3.62 12.75
C ILE A 252 3.33 4.65 12.75
N MET A 253 2.27 4.39 11.99
CA MET A 253 1.12 5.30 11.88
C MET A 253 0.35 5.44 13.19
N LYS A 254 0.13 4.32 13.91
CA LYS A 254 -0.74 4.23 15.08
C LYS A 254 -0.40 5.24 16.18
N SER A 255 0.88 5.39 16.49
CA SER A 255 1.33 6.32 17.52
C SER A 255 0.99 7.77 17.17
N GLY A 256 1.32 8.17 15.94
CA GLY A 256 1.04 9.53 15.47
C GLY A 256 -0.47 9.83 15.34
N LEU A 257 -1.26 8.85 14.92
CA LEU A 257 -2.71 8.99 14.83
C LEU A 257 -3.36 9.14 16.21
N ALA A 258 -2.94 8.35 17.19
CA ALA A 258 -3.47 8.43 18.55
C ALA A 258 -3.24 9.79 19.22
N GLU A 259 -2.14 10.45 18.91
CA GLU A 259 -1.79 11.76 19.47
C GLU A 259 -2.45 12.94 18.73
N ASN A 260 -2.78 12.78 17.45
CA ASN A 260 -3.21 13.88 16.57
C ASN A 260 -4.66 13.77 16.08
N SER A 261 -5.37 12.71 16.43
CA SER A 261 -6.77 12.54 16.04
C SER A 261 -7.57 11.74 17.06
N ASN A 262 -8.90 11.86 17.00
CA ASN A 262 -9.82 11.00 17.75
C ASN A 262 -10.16 9.70 16.98
N GLN A 263 -9.39 9.38 15.95
CA GLN A 263 -9.56 8.16 15.16
C GLN A 263 -8.95 6.96 15.89
N THR A 264 -9.57 5.81 15.72
CA THR A 264 -9.04 4.54 16.19
C THR A 264 -8.69 3.69 14.98
N PRO A 265 -7.47 3.83 14.44
CA PRO A 265 -7.08 3.09 13.25
C PRO A 265 -7.06 1.59 13.55
N ALA A 266 -7.40 0.80 12.55
CA ALA A 266 -7.40 -0.65 12.66
C ALA A 266 -6.57 -1.28 11.53
N PHE A 267 -5.89 -2.37 11.86
CA PHE A 267 -5.20 -3.25 10.93
C PHE A 267 -5.67 -4.68 11.13
N GLY A 268 -5.90 -5.38 10.04
CA GLY A 268 -6.33 -6.76 10.11
C GLY A 268 -6.25 -7.49 8.78
N THR A 269 -6.58 -8.79 8.83
CA THR A 269 -6.72 -9.63 7.65
C THR A 269 -8.20 -9.80 7.32
N LEU A 270 -8.53 -9.83 6.03
CA LEU A 270 -9.86 -10.21 5.58
C LEU A 270 -10.09 -11.69 5.88
N ASN A 271 -11.30 -12.01 6.33
CA ASN A 271 -11.69 -13.38 6.59
C ASN A 271 -12.03 -14.11 5.28
N ASP A 272 -11.02 -14.71 4.65
CA ASP A 272 -11.12 -15.39 3.37
C ASP A 272 -10.42 -16.76 3.45
N GLU A 273 -11.04 -17.81 2.93
CA GLU A 273 -10.58 -19.20 3.07
C GLU A 273 -9.20 -19.45 2.43
N GLY A 274 -8.82 -18.68 1.43
CA GLY A 274 -7.51 -18.82 0.77
C GLY A 274 -6.38 -18.01 1.38
N VAL A 275 -6.63 -17.20 2.42
CA VAL A 275 -5.60 -16.39 3.09
C VAL A 275 -4.68 -17.29 3.92
N GLN A 276 -3.38 -17.18 3.67
CA GLN A 276 -2.38 -17.96 4.39
C GLN A 276 -1.91 -17.22 5.65
N LYS A 277 -1.85 -17.93 6.77
CA LYS A 277 -1.46 -17.34 8.05
C LYS A 277 -0.02 -16.84 8.00
N GLY A 278 0.18 -15.56 8.26
CA GLY A 278 1.48 -14.90 8.25
C GLY A 278 1.89 -14.33 6.91
N GLY A 279 1.02 -14.42 5.88
CA GLY A 279 1.24 -13.74 4.61
C GLY A 279 1.09 -12.22 4.77
N GLU A 280 2.04 -11.47 4.24
CA GLU A 280 2.00 -10.01 4.18
C GLU A 280 2.51 -9.51 2.82
N GLN A 281 1.93 -8.43 2.35
CA GLN A 281 2.53 -7.70 1.23
C GLN A 281 3.86 -7.11 1.68
N VAL A 282 4.85 -7.13 0.80
CA VAL A 282 6.16 -6.52 1.05
C VAL A 282 6.37 -5.39 0.06
N LEU A 283 6.57 -4.20 0.58
CA LEU A 283 6.90 -3.00 -0.20
C LEU A 283 8.41 -2.89 -0.27
N PHE A 284 9.01 -3.23 -1.39
CA PHE A 284 10.45 -3.10 -1.61
C PHE A 284 10.80 -1.69 -2.07
N LEU A 285 11.85 -1.11 -1.52
CA LEU A 285 12.42 0.14 -2.04
C LEU A 285 12.91 -0.07 -3.47
N ASN A 286 12.79 0.96 -4.30
CA ASN A 286 13.37 0.96 -5.64
C ASN A 286 14.91 1.06 -5.60
N SER A 287 15.54 0.89 -6.74
CA SER A 287 17.01 0.87 -6.84
C SER A 287 17.67 2.18 -6.40
N GLU A 288 17.07 3.32 -6.68
CA GLU A 288 17.61 4.63 -6.32
C GLU A 288 17.61 4.83 -4.80
N GLU A 289 16.52 4.51 -4.14
CA GLU A 289 16.39 4.59 -2.68
C GLU A 289 17.32 3.60 -1.96
N LEU A 290 17.52 2.41 -2.53
CA LEU A 290 18.46 1.43 -1.96
C LEU A 290 19.90 1.91 -2.04
N VAL A 291 20.31 2.54 -3.14
CA VAL A 291 21.64 3.16 -3.25
C VAL A 291 21.79 4.28 -2.24
N HIS A 292 20.77 5.12 -2.09
CA HIS A 292 20.77 6.20 -1.10
C HIS A 292 20.89 5.67 0.35
N LEU A 293 20.10 4.66 0.69
CA LEU A 293 20.12 4.01 1.99
C LEU A 293 21.51 3.42 2.35
N ASN A 294 22.17 2.80 1.37
CA ASN A 294 23.50 2.24 1.57
C ASN A 294 24.56 3.32 1.78
N LYS A 295 24.46 4.47 1.11
CA LYS A 295 25.34 5.63 1.33
C LYS A 295 25.22 6.18 2.75
N ILE A 296 23.98 6.33 3.26
CA ILE A 296 23.75 6.79 4.63
C ILE A 296 24.38 5.84 5.63
N LYS A 297 24.13 4.54 5.53
CA LYS A 297 24.70 3.53 6.43
C LYS A 297 26.24 3.50 6.42
N TRP A 298 26.85 3.87 5.30
CA TRP A 298 28.31 3.96 5.20
C TRP A 298 28.83 5.20 5.93
N GLN A 299 28.16 6.35 5.82
CA GLN A 299 28.51 7.59 6.51
C GLN A 299 28.39 7.50 8.04
N GLU A 300 27.39 6.76 8.54
CA GLU A 300 27.20 6.54 9.98
C GLU A 300 28.25 5.63 10.63
N ARG A 301 29.10 4.96 9.84
CA ARG A 301 30.17 4.05 10.31
C ARG A 301 31.56 4.69 10.35
N ILE A 302 31.71 5.91 9.88
CA ILE A 302 32.93 6.72 9.90
C ILE A 302 32.87 7.69 11.06
#